data_6c9e301e88fd37a6046003d443cc89ca
#
_entry.id   6c9e301e88fd37a6046003d443cc89ca
#
_cell.length_a   1.000
_cell.length_b   1.000
_cell.length_c   1.000
_cell.angle_alpha   90.00
_cell.angle_beta   90.00
_cell.angle_gamma   90.00
#
_symmetry.space_group_name_H-M   'P 1'
#
loop_
_entity.id
_entity.type
_entity.pdbx_description
1 polymer ?
#
loop_
_entity_poly.entity_id
_entity_poly.type
_entity_poly.pdbx_seq_one_letter_code
_entity_poly.pdbx_strand_id
1 'polypeptide(L)'
;DGKTKQIVKRVIGLPGDTIRYENDQLYVNGKKTNESYLKNYLTKFKDDKLQKTYSYNSFFQSLADKAQAFTQDANGNTSFTIEVPKGEYLLLGDDRLVSKDSRQVGTFKASQLQGEAKLRFWPLNRIGTF
;
A
#
# COMPACT_ATOMS: atom_id res chain seq x y z
N ASP A 1 5.53 22.89 12.39
CA ASP A 1 4.59 23.99 12.20
C ASP A 1 3.36 23.88 13.12
N GLY A 2 3.33 22.93 14.01
CA GLY A 2 2.23 22.73 14.93
C GLY A 2 0.97 22.17 14.29
N LYS A 3 0.98 21.89 13.02
CA LYS A 3 -0.16 21.29 12.33
C LYS A 3 0.06 19.81 12.17
N THR A 4 -0.90 19.05 12.65
CA THR A 4 -0.88 17.60 12.50
C THR A 4 -1.35 17.24 11.10
N LYS A 5 -0.50 16.56 10.36
CA LYS A 5 -0.90 16.00 9.07
C LYS A 5 -1.51 14.64 9.32
N GLN A 6 -2.72 14.45 8.82
CA GLN A 6 -3.34 13.15 8.89
C GLN A 6 -2.80 12.28 7.76
N ILE A 7 -2.15 11.20 8.15
CA ILE A 7 -1.64 10.22 7.21
C ILE A 7 -2.67 9.11 7.11
N VAL A 8 -3.17 8.86 5.91
CA VAL A 8 -4.16 7.81 5.68
C VAL A 8 -3.44 6.62 5.07
N LYS A 9 -3.45 5.50 5.78
CA LYS A 9 -2.87 4.23 5.30
C LYS A 9 -3.86 3.12 5.50
N ARG A 10 -3.70 2.06 4.71
CA ARG A 10 -4.55 0.89 4.80
C ARG A 10 -3.77 -0.26 5.42
N VAL A 11 -4.38 -0.95 6.36
CA VAL A 11 -3.78 -2.16 6.96
C VAL A 11 -3.97 -3.31 5.98
N ILE A 12 -2.88 -3.73 5.36
CA ILE A 12 -2.88 -4.83 4.40
C ILE A 12 -2.50 -6.14 5.08
N GLY A 13 -1.54 -6.10 6.00
CA GLY A 13 -1.08 -7.28 6.69
C GLY A 13 -1.21 -7.17 8.19
N LEU A 14 -1.68 -8.25 8.81
CA LEU A 14 -1.79 -8.41 10.26
C LEU A 14 -0.58 -9.17 10.79
N PRO A 15 -0.32 -9.10 12.12
CA PRO A 15 0.81 -9.82 12.68
C PRO A 15 0.83 -11.29 12.25
N GLY A 16 1.98 -11.74 11.75
CA GLY A 16 2.16 -13.11 11.31
C GLY A 16 1.75 -13.40 9.88
N ASP A 17 1.17 -12.45 9.18
CA ASP A 17 0.76 -12.65 7.79
C ASP A 17 1.96 -12.70 6.84
N THR A 18 1.83 -13.50 5.79
CA THR A 18 2.72 -13.47 4.63
C THR A 18 1.98 -12.76 3.51
N ILE A 19 2.48 -11.60 3.10
CA ILE A 19 1.86 -10.76 2.08
C ILE A 19 2.71 -10.83 0.82
N ARG A 20 2.10 -11.25 -0.29
CA ARG A 20 2.81 -11.36 -1.56
C ARG A 20 2.04 -10.62 -2.65
N TYR A 21 2.78 -9.84 -3.43
CA TYR A 21 2.25 -9.22 -4.64
C TYR A 21 2.92 -9.82 -5.85
N GLU A 22 2.14 -10.09 -6.89
CA GLU A 22 2.64 -10.50 -8.18
C GLU A 22 1.90 -9.72 -9.26
N ASN A 23 2.59 -8.79 -9.89
CA ASN A 23 2.01 -7.96 -10.95
C ASN A 23 0.64 -7.43 -10.56
N ASP A 24 0.60 -6.75 -9.41
CA ASP A 24 -0.61 -6.12 -8.85
C ASP A 24 -1.64 -7.08 -8.26
N GLN A 25 -1.38 -8.37 -8.25
CA GLN A 25 -2.25 -9.31 -7.55
C GLN A 25 -1.76 -9.56 -6.14
N LEU A 26 -2.62 -9.30 -5.17
CA LEU A 26 -2.33 -9.55 -3.76
C LEU A 26 -2.67 -10.98 -3.38
N TYR A 27 -1.77 -11.60 -2.61
CA TYR A 27 -1.99 -12.90 -1.95
C TYR A 27 -1.72 -12.75 -0.47
N VAL A 28 -2.70 -13.09 0.34
CA VAL A 28 -2.59 -13.06 1.80
C VAL A 28 -2.52 -14.50 2.29
N ASN A 29 -1.38 -14.87 2.85
CA ASN A 29 -1.14 -16.24 3.31
C ASN A 29 -1.42 -17.27 2.21
N GLY A 30 -0.97 -16.96 1.00
CA GLY A 30 -1.14 -17.82 -0.18
C GLY A 30 -2.49 -17.73 -0.86
N LYS A 31 -3.44 -16.98 -0.30
CA LYS A 31 -4.78 -16.87 -0.84
C LYS A 31 -4.92 -15.62 -1.70
N LYS A 32 -5.35 -15.82 -2.96
CA LYS A 32 -5.61 -14.73 -3.88
C LYS A 32 -6.65 -13.79 -3.29
N THR A 33 -6.33 -12.51 -3.23
CA THR A 33 -7.14 -11.51 -2.56
C THR A 33 -7.32 -10.30 -3.46
N ASN A 34 -8.57 -9.89 -3.72
CA ASN A 34 -8.83 -8.76 -4.58
C ASN A 34 -8.81 -7.45 -3.79
N GLU A 35 -8.17 -6.44 -4.35
CA GLU A 35 -8.10 -5.12 -3.75
C GLU A 35 -9.10 -4.19 -4.44
N SER A 36 -10.39 -4.41 -4.21
CA SER A 36 -11.46 -3.68 -4.89
C SER A 36 -11.41 -2.17 -4.65
N TYR A 37 -10.87 -1.75 -3.52
CA TYR A 37 -10.71 -0.33 -3.19
C TYR A 37 -9.71 0.38 -4.11
N LEU A 38 -8.89 -0.35 -4.87
CA LEU A 38 -7.94 0.21 -5.83
C LEU A 38 -8.50 0.28 -7.25
N LYS A 39 -9.74 -0.07 -7.46
CA LYS A 39 -10.29 -0.19 -8.81
C LYS A 39 -10.08 1.06 -9.66
N ASN A 40 -10.33 2.23 -9.11
CA ASN A 40 -10.17 3.48 -9.84
C ASN A 40 -8.70 3.75 -10.18
N TYR A 41 -7.81 3.53 -9.24
CA TYR A 41 -6.37 3.68 -9.47
C TYR A 41 -5.88 2.74 -10.56
N LEU A 42 -6.26 1.48 -10.47
CA LEU A 42 -5.80 0.47 -11.44
C LEU A 42 -6.32 0.75 -12.84
N THR A 43 -7.56 1.24 -12.95
CA THR A 43 -8.12 1.63 -14.24
C THR A 43 -7.33 2.78 -14.85
N LYS A 44 -7.04 3.80 -14.08
CA LYS A 44 -6.26 4.96 -14.55
C LYS A 44 -4.82 4.58 -14.87
N PHE A 45 -4.24 3.67 -14.09
CA PHE A 45 -2.89 3.20 -14.36
C PHE A 45 -2.83 2.43 -15.68
N LYS A 46 -3.83 1.61 -15.95
CA LYS A 46 -3.91 0.87 -17.20
C LYS A 46 -4.14 1.80 -18.40
N ASP A 47 -4.92 2.85 -18.19
CA ASP A 47 -5.31 3.78 -19.26
C ASP A 47 -4.14 4.70 -19.65
N ASP A 48 -3.58 5.43 -18.70
CA ASP A 48 -2.54 6.42 -19.01
C ASP A 48 -1.42 6.46 -17.95
N LYS A 49 -1.28 5.44 -17.16
CA LYS A 49 -0.32 5.38 -16.05
C LYS A 49 -0.49 6.54 -15.08
N LEU A 50 -1.73 7.01 -14.90
CA LEU A 50 -2.03 8.12 -13.99
C LEU A 50 -1.35 9.43 -14.39
N GLN A 51 -0.97 9.58 -15.65
CA GLN A 51 -0.29 10.80 -16.10
C GLN A 51 -1.14 12.04 -15.90
N LYS A 52 -2.45 11.95 -16.16
CA LYS A 52 -3.36 13.07 -15.93
C LYS A 52 -3.50 13.36 -14.43
N THR A 53 -3.59 12.30 -13.63
CA THR A 53 -3.72 12.46 -12.18
C THR A 53 -2.53 13.18 -11.57
N TYR A 54 -1.32 12.90 -12.07
CA TYR A 54 -0.10 13.53 -11.56
C TYR A 54 0.38 14.71 -12.36
N SER A 55 -0.49 15.30 -13.18
CA SER A 55 -0.10 16.46 -14.03
C SER A 55 0.44 17.65 -13.23
N TYR A 56 0.12 17.71 -11.94
CA TYR A 56 0.57 18.76 -11.03
C TYR A 56 1.98 18.55 -10.48
N ASN A 57 2.58 17.39 -10.71
CA ASN A 57 3.87 17.04 -10.09
C ASN A 57 4.68 16.17 -11.03
N SER A 58 5.71 16.77 -11.64
CA SER A 58 6.53 16.08 -12.62
C SER A 58 7.29 14.89 -12.05
N PHE A 59 7.64 14.94 -10.77
CA PHE A 59 8.32 13.81 -10.13
C PHE A 59 7.39 12.61 -10.03
N PHE A 60 6.13 12.82 -9.61
CA PHE A 60 5.15 11.75 -9.55
C PHE A 60 4.84 11.19 -10.93
N GLN A 61 4.73 12.07 -11.95
CA GLN A 61 4.54 11.61 -13.33
C GLN A 61 5.68 10.72 -13.79
N SER A 62 6.91 11.08 -13.42
CA SER A 62 8.08 10.29 -13.76
C SER A 62 8.04 8.91 -13.10
N LEU A 63 7.64 8.85 -11.82
CA LEU A 63 7.49 7.58 -11.13
C LEU A 63 6.46 6.69 -11.83
N ALA A 64 5.32 7.28 -12.19
CA ALA A 64 4.25 6.55 -12.86
C ALA A 64 4.69 6.04 -14.24
N ASP A 65 5.38 6.89 -14.99
CA ASP A 65 5.85 6.54 -16.32
C ASP A 65 6.81 5.36 -16.31
N LYS A 66 7.67 5.31 -15.32
CA LYS A 66 8.68 4.25 -15.19
C LYS A 66 8.16 2.98 -14.56
N ALA A 67 7.00 3.03 -13.91
CA ALA A 67 6.47 1.89 -13.18
C ALA A 67 6.04 0.76 -14.11
N GLN A 68 6.40 -0.46 -13.76
CA GLN A 68 6.00 -1.65 -14.49
C GLN A 68 4.77 -2.32 -13.89
N ALA A 69 4.42 -1.94 -12.67
CA ALA A 69 3.19 -2.34 -12.00
C ALA A 69 2.77 -1.21 -11.06
N PHE A 70 1.49 -1.18 -10.70
CA PHE A 70 0.98 -0.15 -9.78
C PHE A 70 1.56 -0.32 -8.38
N THR A 71 1.66 -1.56 -7.91
CA THR A 71 2.22 -1.86 -6.60
C THR A 71 3.59 -2.53 -6.79
N GLN A 72 4.65 -1.80 -6.46
CA GLN A 72 6.02 -2.28 -6.50
C GLN A 72 6.64 -2.14 -5.12
N ASP A 73 7.68 -2.94 -4.85
CA ASP A 73 8.43 -2.76 -3.60
C ASP A 73 9.39 -1.56 -3.69
N ALA A 74 10.17 -1.33 -2.65
CA ALA A 74 11.09 -0.20 -2.58
C ALA A 74 12.17 -0.23 -3.66
N ASN A 75 12.43 -1.41 -4.24
CA ASN A 75 13.45 -1.59 -5.28
C ASN A 75 12.84 -1.68 -6.68
N GLY A 76 11.54 -1.43 -6.82
CA GLY A 76 10.87 -1.47 -8.10
C GLY A 76 10.48 -2.87 -8.58
N ASN A 77 10.53 -3.86 -7.71
CA ASN A 77 10.12 -5.22 -8.07
C ASN A 77 8.60 -5.31 -8.16
N THR A 78 8.12 -5.96 -9.21
CA THR A 78 6.67 -6.18 -9.41
C THR A 78 6.18 -7.44 -8.72
N SER A 79 7.10 -8.28 -8.29
CA SER A 79 6.80 -9.49 -7.50
C SER A 79 7.65 -9.44 -6.24
N PHE A 80 7.00 -9.47 -5.08
CA PHE A 80 7.70 -9.41 -3.81
C PHE A 80 6.86 -9.99 -2.69
N THR A 81 7.53 -10.37 -1.61
CA THR A 81 6.89 -10.94 -0.43
C THR A 81 7.36 -10.21 0.81
N ILE A 82 6.43 -9.88 1.69
CA ILE A 82 6.74 -9.29 2.99
C ILE A 82 6.10 -10.16 4.06
N GLU A 83 6.91 -10.62 5.01
CA GLU A 83 6.41 -11.33 6.17
C GLU A 83 6.22 -10.33 7.30
N VAL A 84 5.01 -10.28 7.84
CA VAL A 84 4.67 -9.33 8.90
C VAL A 84 5.03 -9.96 10.24
N PRO A 85 5.99 -9.36 10.97
CA PRO A 85 6.38 -9.93 12.27
C PRO A 85 5.22 -9.92 13.27
N LYS A 86 5.34 -10.75 14.28
CA LYS A 86 4.38 -10.74 15.39
C LYS A 86 4.36 -9.36 16.03
N GLY A 87 3.17 -8.88 16.35
CA GLY A 87 3.00 -7.57 16.97
C GLY A 87 3.12 -6.39 16.03
N GLU A 88 3.29 -6.63 14.73
CA GLU A 88 3.44 -5.56 13.76
C GLU A 88 2.41 -5.66 12.65
N TYR A 89 2.28 -4.57 11.90
CA TYR A 89 1.28 -4.42 10.85
C TYR A 89 1.94 -3.90 9.59
N LEU A 90 1.45 -4.37 8.45
CA LEU A 90 1.88 -3.86 7.14
C LEU A 90 0.89 -2.81 6.68
N LEU A 91 1.36 -1.58 6.51
CA LEU A 91 0.54 -0.46 6.09
C LEU A 91 0.95 0.00 4.70
N LEU A 92 -0.03 0.11 3.80
CA LEU A 92 0.21 0.64 2.46
C LEU A 92 -0.74 1.80 2.20
N GLY A 93 -0.23 2.82 1.51
CA GLY A 93 -1.10 3.86 0.97
C GLY A 93 -1.81 3.33 -0.27
N ASP A 94 -3.02 3.83 -0.54
CA ASP A 94 -3.78 3.36 -1.70
C ASP A 94 -3.15 3.83 -3.02
N ASP A 95 -2.57 5.03 -3.03
CA ASP A 95 -1.85 5.52 -4.22
C ASP A 95 -0.44 4.94 -4.23
N ARG A 96 -0.33 3.69 -4.67
CA ARG A 96 0.87 2.87 -4.55
C ARG A 96 2.09 3.43 -5.28
N LEU A 97 1.89 4.22 -6.32
CA LEU A 97 3.02 4.77 -7.09
C LEU A 97 3.79 5.83 -6.32
N VAL A 98 3.11 6.59 -5.47
CA VAL A 98 3.71 7.73 -4.79
C VAL A 98 3.69 7.61 -3.28
N SER A 99 3.01 6.62 -2.73
CA SER A 99 2.92 6.44 -1.28
C SER A 99 4.24 6.01 -0.68
N LYS A 100 4.61 6.66 0.42
CA LYS A 100 5.70 6.22 1.27
C LYS A 100 5.07 5.47 2.45
N ASP A 101 5.38 4.18 2.56
CA ASP A 101 4.68 3.32 3.52
C ASP A 101 5.59 2.16 3.96
N SER A 102 5.00 1.07 4.44
CA SER A 102 5.77 -0.07 4.95
C SER A 102 6.74 -0.66 3.91
N ARG A 103 6.50 -0.47 2.63
CA ARG A 103 7.41 -1.00 1.60
C ARG A 103 8.78 -0.34 1.66
N GLN A 104 8.83 0.93 2.08
CA GLN A 104 10.08 1.67 2.20
C GLN A 104 10.63 1.67 3.61
N VAL A 105 9.77 1.80 4.63
CA VAL A 105 10.19 2.02 6.00
C VAL A 105 10.01 0.83 6.92
N GLY A 106 9.40 -0.25 6.43
CA GLY A 106 9.18 -1.45 7.24
C GLY A 106 7.83 -1.46 7.94
N THR A 107 7.52 -2.58 8.58
CA THR A 107 6.26 -2.76 9.30
C THR A 107 6.21 -1.91 10.56
N PHE A 108 5.00 -1.69 11.07
CA PHE A 108 4.75 -0.79 12.20
C PHE A 108 4.20 -1.54 13.39
N LYS A 109 4.67 -1.21 14.59
CA LYS A 109 4.07 -1.68 15.83
C LYS A 109 2.82 -0.87 16.14
N ALA A 110 1.88 -1.46 16.87
CA ALA A 110 0.65 -0.78 17.25
C ALA A 110 0.93 0.55 17.98
N SER A 111 1.98 0.59 18.79
CA SER A 111 2.35 1.81 19.51
C SER A 111 2.79 2.94 18.60
N GLN A 112 3.25 2.63 17.39
CA GLN A 112 3.67 3.63 16.42
C GLN A 112 2.51 4.20 15.61
N LEU A 113 1.32 3.63 15.76
CA LEU A 113 0.14 4.01 14.98
C LEU A 113 -0.74 5.02 15.71
N GLN A 114 -0.29 5.53 16.85
CA GLN A 114 -1.04 6.51 17.61
C GLN A 114 -0.81 7.92 17.07
N GLY A 115 -1.81 8.78 17.26
CA GLY A 115 -1.71 10.19 16.93
C GLY A 115 -2.14 10.52 15.52
N GLU A 116 -1.21 10.83 14.64
CA GLU A 116 -1.50 11.42 13.34
C GLU A 116 -2.01 10.46 12.27
N ALA A 117 -1.87 9.16 12.48
CA ALA A 117 -2.23 8.18 11.47
C ALA A 117 -3.71 7.85 11.52
N LYS A 118 -4.37 7.95 10.37
CA LYS A 118 -5.69 7.39 10.17
C LYS A 118 -5.56 6.09 9.42
N LEU A 119 -6.09 5.03 10.01
CA LEU A 119 -5.98 3.71 9.42
C LEU A 119 -7.29 3.30 8.78
N ARG A 120 -7.20 2.73 7.59
CA ARG A 120 -8.30 2.04 6.94
C ARG A 120 -8.05 0.56 7.11
N PHE A 121 -9.07 -0.14 7.60
CA PHE A 121 -8.97 -1.56 7.81
C PHE A 121 -9.63 -2.30 6.66
N TRP A 122 -8.95 -3.29 6.16
CA TRP A 122 -9.46 -4.13 5.10
C TRP A 122 -8.74 -5.47 5.11
N PRO A 123 -9.49 -6.54 4.83
CA PRO A 123 -10.95 -6.62 4.82
C PRO A 123 -11.52 -6.61 6.24
N LEU A 124 -12.73 -6.10 6.39
CA LEU A 124 -13.37 -5.95 7.71
C LEU A 124 -13.47 -7.26 8.49
N ASN A 125 -13.75 -8.37 7.78
CA ASN A 125 -13.86 -9.66 8.45
C ASN A 125 -12.56 -10.12 9.07
N ARG A 126 -11.42 -9.68 8.56
CA ARG A 126 -10.12 -10.00 9.16
C ARG A 126 -9.93 -9.25 10.46
N ILE A 127 -10.43 -8.02 10.54
CA ILE A 127 -10.30 -7.19 11.73
C ILE A 127 -11.17 -7.75 12.86
N GLY A 128 -12.34 -8.26 12.53
CA GLY A 128 -13.25 -8.82 13.49
C GLY A 128 -12.74 -10.07 14.20
N THR A 129 -11.62 -10.63 13.75
CA THR A 129 -11.02 -11.82 14.36
C THR A 129 -9.95 -11.49 15.40
N PHE A 130 -9.68 -10.23 15.61
CA PHE A 130 -8.72 -9.85 16.65
C PHE A 130 -9.20 -10.23 18.03
#